data_e0529f37ad37813c468a5239d2537f8d
#
_entry.id   e0529f37ad37813c468a5239d2537f8d
#
_cell.length_a   1.000
_cell.length_b   1.000
_cell.length_c   1.000
_cell.angle_alpha   90.00
_cell.angle_beta   90.00
_cell.angle_gamma   90.00
#
_symmetry.space_group_name_H-M   'P 1'
#
loop_
_entity.id
_entity.type
_entity.pdbx_description
1 polymer ?
#
loop_
_entity_poly.entity_id
_entity_poly.type
_entity_poly.pdbx_seq_one_letter_code
_entity_poly.pdbx_strand_id
1 'polypeptide(L)'
;SNAKETGPVNRSSVREMHHPWRWNGFNAAFTYPDGRSCPVTSAYCYGLGWMKDCDGRTFISHSGGLPGFGSQWRIMPDYGIGVVAFANRTYSPFSGVNLRVLDTLIKLAGLQPRQLPPSAILEQRKNELVKLLPDWTNAEKSEIFAENFFPDYPMDTLKKYARELFTKAGKIIEVKAMKPENQLRGSFIIHGEKADIEVY
;
A
#
# COMPACT_ATOMS: atom_id res chain seq x y z
N SER A 1 -1.89 3.56 -17.28
CA SER A 1 -1.95 4.67 -18.26
C SER A 1 -0.57 4.86 -18.87
N ASN A 2 -0.48 4.72 -20.19
CA ASN A 2 0.74 4.98 -20.99
C ASN A 2 0.99 6.50 -21.14
N ALA A 3 1.02 7.25 -20.07
CA ALA A 3 1.53 8.61 -20.12
C ALA A 3 3.02 8.53 -20.47
N LYS A 4 3.41 9.12 -21.60
CA LYS A 4 4.81 9.23 -22.00
C LYS A 4 5.61 9.79 -20.84
N GLU A 5 6.65 9.06 -20.44
CA GLU A 5 7.58 9.53 -19.42
C GLU A 5 8.37 10.69 -20.01
N THR A 6 8.11 11.90 -19.54
CA THR A 6 8.73 13.14 -20.05
C THR A 6 9.82 13.69 -19.12
N GLY A 7 10.05 13.03 -17.99
CA GLY A 7 11.07 13.45 -17.02
C GLY A 7 12.47 12.89 -17.34
N PRO A 8 13.52 13.48 -16.75
CA PRO A 8 14.91 13.03 -16.93
C PRO A 8 15.17 11.67 -16.28
N VAL A 9 14.27 11.21 -15.41
CA VAL A 9 14.35 9.91 -14.71
C VAL A 9 13.02 9.18 -14.86
N ASN A 10 13.08 7.91 -15.25
CA ASN A 10 11.89 7.08 -15.41
C ASN A 10 11.18 6.86 -14.05
N ARG A 11 9.86 6.73 -14.08
CA ARG A 11 9.04 6.44 -12.87
C ARG A 11 9.43 5.13 -12.19
N SER A 12 9.86 4.13 -12.96
CA SER A 12 10.38 2.87 -12.44
C SER A 12 11.66 3.09 -11.62
N SER A 13 12.58 3.91 -12.13
CA SER A 13 13.81 4.27 -11.42
C SER A 13 13.52 5.05 -10.13
N VAL A 14 12.54 5.98 -10.16
CA VAL A 14 12.14 6.69 -8.94
C VAL A 14 11.55 5.73 -7.90
N ARG A 15 10.71 4.76 -8.31
CA ARG A 15 10.21 3.72 -7.39
C ARG A 15 11.35 2.89 -6.80
N GLU A 16 12.31 2.52 -7.63
CA GLU A 16 13.51 1.78 -7.21
C GLU A 16 14.32 2.57 -6.20
N MET A 17 14.48 3.90 -6.43
CA MET A 17 15.16 4.78 -5.48
C MET A 17 14.48 4.85 -4.11
N HIS A 18 13.17 4.59 -4.04
CA HIS A 18 12.41 4.57 -2.79
C HIS A 18 12.35 3.19 -2.13
N HIS A 19 12.95 2.16 -2.74
CA HIS A 19 12.94 0.82 -2.18
C HIS A 19 13.91 0.69 -1.00
N PRO A 20 13.48 0.11 0.16
CA PRO A 20 14.32 0.00 1.37
C PRO A 20 15.37 -1.11 1.21
N TRP A 21 16.50 -0.80 0.61
CA TRP A 21 17.57 -1.76 0.33
C TRP A 21 18.41 -2.13 1.55
N ARG A 22 18.68 -1.17 2.42
CA ARG A 22 19.52 -1.38 3.59
C ARG A 22 18.70 -1.13 4.85
N TRP A 23 18.40 -2.19 5.56
CA TRP A 23 17.75 -2.13 6.86
C TRP A 23 18.62 -1.38 7.88
N ASN A 24 18.04 -0.39 8.57
CA ASN A 24 18.70 0.34 9.66
C ASN A 24 18.24 -0.14 11.02
N GLY A 25 16.94 -0.46 11.17
CA GLY A 25 16.41 -0.96 12.42
C GLY A 25 14.91 -0.74 12.63
N PHE A 26 14.47 -1.24 13.77
CA PHE A 26 13.11 -1.07 14.29
C PHE A 26 13.19 -0.29 15.61
N ASN A 27 12.37 0.74 15.76
CA ASN A 27 12.23 1.50 16.99
C ASN A 27 10.81 1.33 17.53
N ALA A 28 10.66 0.45 18.54
CA ALA A 28 9.37 0.17 19.18
C ALA A 28 8.86 1.36 20.03
N ALA A 29 9.77 2.22 20.50
CA ALA A 29 9.46 3.34 21.37
C ALA A 29 9.45 4.69 20.66
N PHE A 30 9.30 4.70 19.32
CA PHE A 30 9.27 5.97 18.58
C PHE A 30 8.04 6.78 18.99
N THR A 31 8.32 8.07 19.27
CA THR A 31 7.27 9.02 19.66
C THR A 31 7.20 10.15 18.64
N TYR A 32 6.00 10.38 18.14
CA TYR A 32 5.69 11.51 17.27
C TYR A 32 5.79 12.84 18.02
N PRO A 33 5.97 13.98 17.31
CA PRO A 33 6.03 15.31 17.96
C PRO A 33 4.77 15.72 18.73
N ASP A 34 3.65 15.04 18.53
CA ASP A 34 2.41 15.22 19.28
C ASP A 34 2.32 14.34 20.55
N GLY A 35 3.36 13.56 20.85
CA GLY A 35 3.44 12.64 21.98
C GLY A 35 2.90 11.26 21.72
N ARG A 36 2.33 10.96 20.55
CA ARG A 36 1.80 9.66 20.19
C ARG A 36 2.94 8.65 19.99
N SER A 37 2.85 7.52 20.70
CA SER A 37 3.73 6.37 20.48
C SER A 37 3.29 5.60 19.24
N CYS A 38 4.22 5.32 18.34
CA CYS A 38 3.97 4.57 17.12
C CYS A 38 5.27 3.94 16.63
N PRO A 39 5.47 2.65 16.79
CA PRO A 39 6.66 1.95 16.31
C PRO A 39 6.97 2.25 14.85
N VAL A 40 8.25 2.40 14.54
CA VAL A 40 8.71 2.66 13.18
C VAL A 40 9.80 1.69 12.75
N THR A 41 9.80 1.39 11.48
CA THR A 41 10.88 0.70 10.78
C THR A 41 11.64 1.71 9.94
N SER A 42 12.97 1.63 9.91
CA SER A 42 13.80 2.51 9.11
C SER A 42 14.79 1.74 8.23
N ALA A 43 15.06 2.30 7.08
CA ALA A 43 16.00 1.77 6.10
C ALA A 43 16.67 2.90 5.32
N TYR A 44 17.69 2.56 4.54
CA TYR A 44 18.30 3.48 3.60
C TYR A 44 18.15 2.95 2.18
N CYS A 45 17.84 3.86 1.27
CA CYS A 45 17.61 3.61 -0.15
C CYS A 45 18.80 4.15 -0.97
N TYR A 46 18.60 4.50 -2.23
CA TYR A 46 19.61 5.16 -3.07
C TYR A 46 19.78 6.63 -2.67
N GLY A 47 20.62 6.89 -1.67
CA GLY A 47 20.86 8.24 -1.15
C GLY A 47 19.70 8.83 -0.37
N LEU A 48 18.69 8.04 0.02
CA LEU A 48 17.47 8.48 0.67
C LEU A 48 17.21 7.70 1.95
N GLY A 49 16.74 8.38 3.00
CA GLY A 49 16.20 7.72 4.18
C GLY A 49 14.76 7.26 3.93
N TRP A 50 14.45 6.05 4.36
CA TRP A 50 13.13 5.45 4.32
C TRP A 50 12.65 5.15 5.74
N MET A 51 11.38 5.43 6.01
CA MET A 51 10.74 5.11 7.28
C MET A 51 9.31 4.65 7.02
N LYS A 52 8.87 3.60 7.71
CA LYS A 52 7.47 3.15 7.76
C LYS A 52 7.00 3.12 9.20
N ASP A 53 5.82 3.69 9.46
CA ASP A 53 5.25 3.76 10.81
C ASP A 53 4.20 2.67 11.07
N CYS A 54 3.65 2.66 12.28
CA CYS A 54 2.64 1.70 12.74
C CYS A 54 1.29 1.84 12.01
N ASP A 55 1.02 3.00 11.39
CA ASP A 55 -0.17 3.24 10.56
C ASP A 55 0.06 2.80 9.10
N GLY A 56 1.22 2.18 8.81
CA GLY A 56 1.60 1.75 7.46
C GLY A 56 2.06 2.88 6.54
N ARG A 57 2.23 4.11 7.03
CA ARG A 57 2.61 5.28 6.24
C ARG A 57 4.11 5.26 5.94
N THR A 58 4.44 5.47 4.67
CA THR A 58 5.83 5.50 4.19
C THR A 58 6.32 6.93 4.03
N PHE A 59 7.50 7.19 4.54
CA PHE A 59 8.19 8.47 4.44
C PHE A 59 9.54 8.28 3.75
N ILE A 60 9.82 9.15 2.78
CA ILE A 60 11.12 9.25 2.13
C ILE A 60 11.69 10.63 2.46
N SER A 61 12.94 10.69 2.86
CA SER A 61 13.54 11.95 3.31
C SER A 61 15.05 11.99 3.12
N HIS A 62 15.59 13.18 3.10
CA HIS A 62 17.01 13.41 3.31
C HIS A 62 17.21 14.78 3.98
N SER A 63 18.32 14.93 4.68
CA SER A 63 18.73 16.19 5.29
C SER A 63 20.06 16.66 4.69
N GLY A 64 20.33 17.94 4.82
CA GLY A 64 21.61 18.52 4.44
C GLY A 64 22.03 19.59 5.43
N GLY A 65 23.33 19.79 5.55
CA GLY A 65 23.88 20.85 6.38
C GLY A 65 25.21 21.33 5.84
N LEU A 66 25.39 22.65 5.87
CA LEU A 66 26.64 23.35 5.64
C LEU A 66 26.87 24.29 6.82
N PRO A 67 28.10 24.77 7.06
CA PRO A 67 28.32 25.81 8.07
C PRO A 67 27.37 26.98 7.88
N GLY A 68 26.54 27.27 8.88
CA GLY A 68 25.53 28.34 8.84
C GLY A 68 24.19 27.95 8.19
N PHE A 69 24.05 26.76 7.61
CA PHE A 69 22.83 26.36 6.93
C PHE A 69 22.39 24.94 7.29
N GLY A 70 21.08 24.71 7.29
CA GLY A 70 20.49 23.42 7.47
C GLY A 70 19.27 23.24 6.55
N SER A 71 19.05 22.03 6.10
CA SER A 71 17.90 21.69 5.29
C SER A 71 17.40 20.28 5.58
N GLN A 72 16.13 20.06 5.35
CA GLN A 72 15.55 18.72 5.26
C GLN A 72 14.31 18.77 4.36
N TRP A 73 14.15 17.73 3.56
CA TRP A 73 12.89 17.46 2.90
C TRP A 73 12.36 16.09 3.34
N ARG A 74 11.04 15.95 3.31
CA ARG A 74 10.34 14.71 3.57
C ARG A 74 9.09 14.64 2.71
N ILE A 75 8.88 13.51 2.07
CA ILE A 75 7.69 13.24 1.26
C ILE A 75 6.98 11.99 1.78
N MET A 76 5.69 11.94 1.52
CA MET A 76 4.83 10.78 1.69
C MET A 76 4.30 10.39 0.31
N PRO A 77 4.96 9.46 -0.40
CA PRO A 77 4.59 9.12 -1.78
C PRO A 77 3.15 8.66 -1.92
N ASP A 78 2.66 7.87 -0.95
CA ASP A 78 1.30 7.33 -0.97
C ASP A 78 0.23 8.42 -0.86
N TYR A 79 0.53 9.53 -0.17
CA TYR A 79 -0.37 10.68 -0.04
C TYR A 79 -0.12 11.75 -1.12
N GLY A 80 1.02 11.72 -1.77
CA GLY A 80 1.43 12.71 -2.76
C GLY A 80 1.69 14.09 -2.19
N ILE A 81 2.14 14.16 -0.93
CA ILE A 81 2.50 15.39 -0.24
C ILE A 81 3.95 15.37 0.19
N GLY A 82 4.50 16.53 0.41
CA GLY A 82 5.87 16.69 0.91
C GLY A 82 6.09 18.05 1.55
N VAL A 83 7.16 18.15 2.31
CA VAL A 83 7.61 19.36 2.98
C VAL A 83 9.11 19.54 2.81
N VAL A 84 9.53 20.76 2.61
CA VAL A 84 10.94 21.16 2.57
C VAL A 84 11.14 22.28 3.60
N ALA A 85 12.20 22.19 4.38
CA ALA A 85 12.55 23.18 5.37
C ALA A 85 14.03 23.61 5.20
N PHE A 86 14.28 24.91 5.32
CA PHE A 86 15.59 25.51 5.28
C PHE A 86 15.77 26.44 6.49
N ALA A 87 16.97 26.53 7.00
CA ALA A 87 17.37 27.47 8.02
C ALA A 87 18.79 27.99 7.80
N ASN A 88 19.02 29.20 8.33
CA ASN A 88 20.35 29.81 8.45
C ASN A 88 21.08 29.35 9.74
N ARG A 89 20.93 28.06 10.07
CA ARG A 89 21.56 27.41 11.22
C ARG A 89 22.04 26.03 10.81
N THR A 90 23.27 25.70 11.12
CA THR A 90 23.87 24.39 10.88
C THR A 90 23.10 23.29 11.61
N TYR A 91 22.76 22.21 10.90
CA TYR A 91 22.07 21.01 11.43
C TYR A 91 20.80 21.32 12.24
N SER A 92 19.94 22.17 11.71
CA SER A 92 18.64 22.44 12.33
C SER A 92 17.80 21.17 12.48
N PRO A 93 17.05 21.01 13.60
CA PRO A 93 16.32 19.78 13.93
C PRO A 93 14.98 19.68 13.16
N PHE A 94 15.02 19.72 11.84
CA PHE A 94 13.83 19.72 11.00
C PHE A 94 13.08 18.40 10.97
N SER A 95 13.70 17.29 11.40
CA SER A 95 13.04 15.99 11.31
C SER A 95 11.70 15.94 12.06
N GLY A 96 11.67 16.45 13.28
CA GLY A 96 10.42 16.56 14.06
C GLY A 96 9.45 17.57 13.50
N VAL A 97 9.95 18.72 13.02
CA VAL A 97 9.11 19.79 12.43
C VAL A 97 8.40 19.28 11.17
N ASN A 98 9.15 18.71 10.24
CA ASN A 98 8.60 18.18 8.99
C ASN A 98 7.61 17.05 9.22
N LEU A 99 7.87 16.17 10.20
CA LEU A 99 6.95 15.11 10.57
C LEU A 99 5.65 15.66 11.14
N ARG A 100 5.72 16.67 12.02
CA ARG A 100 4.54 17.37 12.57
C ARG A 100 3.71 18.05 11.48
N VAL A 101 4.36 18.74 10.55
CA VAL A 101 3.67 19.42 9.44
C VAL A 101 2.90 18.40 8.59
N LEU A 102 3.53 17.30 8.18
CA LEU A 102 2.88 16.27 7.38
C LEU A 102 1.72 15.61 8.12
N ASP A 103 1.90 15.25 9.39
CA ASP A 103 0.84 14.65 10.22
C ASP A 103 -0.34 15.62 10.39
N THR A 104 -0.06 16.91 10.60
CA THR A 104 -1.09 17.95 10.69
C THR A 104 -1.86 18.12 9.37
N LEU A 105 -1.16 18.14 8.23
CA LEU A 105 -1.80 18.23 6.91
C LEU A 105 -2.74 17.05 6.64
N ILE A 106 -2.31 15.82 6.96
CA ILE A 106 -3.14 14.62 6.81
C ILE A 106 -4.41 14.76 7.65
N LYS A 107 -4.28 15.14 8.93
CA LYS A 107 -5.41 15.25 9.85
C LYS A 107 -6.38 16.35 9.43
N LEU A 108 -5.88 17.56 9.16
CA LEU A 108 -6.73 18.71 8.85
C LEU A 108 -7.42 18.61 7.50
N ALA A 109 -6.74 18.08 6.49
CA ALA A 109 -7.30 17.94 5.15
C ALA A 109 -8.00 16.58 4.93
N GLY A 110 -8.05 15.70 5.92
CA GLY A 110 -8.65 14.37 5.80
C GLY A 110 -8.02 13.52 4.69
N LEU A 111 -6.72 13.70 4.46
CA LEU A 111 -6.05 13.03 3.34
C LEU A 111 -6.03 11.52 3.53
N GLN A 112 -6.30 10.82 2.45
CA GLN A 112 -6.20 9.38 2.36
C GLN A 112 -5.06 8.97 1.43
N PRO A 113 -4.44 7.80 1.63
CA PRO A 113 -3.47 7.27 0.68
C PRO A 113 -4.09 7.18 -0.71
N ARG A 114 -3.32 7.52 -1.71
CA ARG A 114 -3.73 7.38 -3.11
C ARG A 114 -3.94 5.91 -3.42
N GLN A 115 -5.14 5.56 -3.82
CA GLN A 115 -5.40 4.23 -4.34
C GLN A 115 -4.81 4.12 -5.76
N LEU A 116 -4.03 3.08 -5.99
CA LEU A 116 -3.62 2.73 -7.35
C LEU A 116 -4.86 2.24 -8.10
N PRO A 117 -5.03 2.61 -9.39
CA PRO A 117 -6.04 1.92 -10.19
C PRO A 117 -5.64 0.45 -10.31
N PRO A 118 -6.60 -0.48 -10.25
CA PRO A 118 -6.32 -1.89 -10.48
C PRO A 118 -5.72 -2.09 -11.87
N SER A 119 -4.79 -3.02 -12.00
CA SER A 119 -4.27 -3.40 -13.30
C SER A 119 -5.34 -4.15 -14.10
N ALA A 120 -5.22 -4.14 -15.43
CA ALA A 120 -6.14 -4.86 -16.31
C ALA A 120 -6.19 -6.36 -15.96
N ILE A 121 -5.04 -6.95 -15.58
CA ILE A 121 -4.98 -8.36 -15.21
C ILE A 121 -5.71 -8.64 -13.89
N LEU A 122 -5.62 -7.76 -12.88
CA LEU A 122 -6.36 -7.93 -11.63
C LEU A 122 -7.87 -7.87 -11.85
N GLU A 123 -8.36 -6.90 -12.65
CA GLU A 123 -9.78 -6.83 -12.98
C GLU A 123 -10.25 -8.05 -13.79
N GLN A 124 -9.44 -8.52 -14.72
CA GLN A 124 -9.72 -9.73 -15.47
C GLN A 124 -9.85 -10.94 -14.53
N ARG A 125 -8.86 -11.18 -13.67
CA ARG A 125 -8.84 -12.31 -12.72
C ARG A 125 -9.99 -12.25 -11.71
N LYS A 126 -10.33 -11.07 -11.21
CA LYS A 126 -11.53 -10.86 -10.39
C LYS A 126 -12.78 -11.34 -11.13
N ASN A 127 -12.99 -10.88 -12.37
CA ASN A 127 -14.18 -11.21 -13.14
C ASN A 127 -14.27 -12.71 -13.49
N GLU A 128 -13.13 -13.33 -13.76
CA GLU A 128 -13.04 -14.78 -14.01
C GLU A 128 -13.35 -15.58 -12.74
N LEU A 129 -12.76 -15.19 -11.59
CA LEU A 129 -13.02 -15.86 -10.32
C LEU A 129 -14.48 -15.75 -9.88
N VAL A 130 -15.07 -14.57 -9.99
CA VAL A 130 -16.49 -14.34 -9.63
C VAL A 130 -17.43 -15.25 -10.42
N LYS A 131 -17.12 -15.56 -11.69
CA LYS A 131 -17.91 -16.49 -12.51
C LYS A 131 -17.83 -17.93 -12.05
N LEU A 132 -16.77 -18.34 -11.36
CA LEU A 132 -16.59 -19.69 -10.84
C LEU A 132 -17.32 -19.91 -9.50
N LEU A 133 -17.53 -18.84 -8.74
CA LEU A 133 -18.13 -18.89 -7.40
C LEU A 133 -19.68 -18.96 -7.46
N PRO A 134 -20.33 -19.64 -6.50
CA PRO A 134 -19.73 -20.44 -5.42
C PRO A 134 -19.40 -21.90 -5.81
N ASP A 135 -19.78 -22.36 -6.99
CA ASP A 135 -19.82 -23.78 -7.32
C ASP A 135 -18.52 -24.33 -7.92
N TRP A 136 -17.57 -23.44 -8.27
CA TRP A 136 -16.28 -23.80 -8.89
C TRP A 136 -16.41 -24.62 -10.17
N THR A 137 -17.50 -24.41 -10.94
CA THR A 137 -17.79 -25.17 -12.15
C THR A 137 -16.70 -24.96 -13.19
N ASN A 138 -16.06 -26.05 -13.65
CA ASN A 138 -14.96 -26.05 -14.59
C ASN A 138 -13.69 -25.29 -14.13
N ALA A 139 -13.53 -25.00 -12.84
CA ALA A 139 -12.38 -24.26 -12.33
C ALA A 139 -11.03 -24.96 -12.62
N GLU A 140 -10.98 -26.30 -12.56
CA GLU A 140 -9.76 -27.07 -12.87
C GLU A 140 -9.31 -26.95 -14.34
N LYS A 141 -10.24 -26.59 -15.24
CA LYS A 141 -9.93 -26.36 -16.66
C LYS A 141 -9.61 -24.88 -16.94
N SER A 142 -9.70 -24.06 -15.93
CA SER A 142 -9.43 -22.63 -16.02
C SER A 142 -7.92 -22.39 -15.92
N GLU A 143 -7.38 -21.54 -16.77
CA GLU A 143 -5.97 -21.14 -16.78
C GLU A 143 -5.65 -20.02 -15.78
N ILE A 144 -6.57 -19.74 -14.83
CA ILE A 144 -6.37 -18.65 -13.87
C ILE A 144 -5.63 -19.07 -12.60
N PHE A 145 -5.52 -20.36 -12.35
CA PHE A 145 -4.88 -20.94 -11.17
C PHE A 145 -3.49 -21.50 -11.49
N ALA A 146 -2.59 -21.43 -10.51
CA ALA A 146 -1.30 -22.10 -10.61
C ALA A 146 -1.47 -23.63 -10.60
N GLU A 147 -0.53 -24.36 -11.19
CA GLU A 147 -0.56 -25.82 -11.30
C GLU A 147 -0.73 -26.54 -9.95
N ASN A 148 -0.14 -25.98 -8.90
CA ASN A 148 -0.23 -26.53 -7.54
C ASN A 148 -1.48 -26.10 -6.76
N PHE A 149 -2.33 -25.22 -7.31
CA PHE A 149 -3.46 -24.67 -6.56
C PHE A 149 -4.45 -25.74 -6.10
N PHE A 150 -4.92 -26.59 -7.00
CA PHE A 150 -5.88 -27.65 -6.65
C PHE A 150 -5.27 -28.84 -5.90
N PRO A 151 -3.99 -29.22 -6.09
CA PRO A 151 -3.28 -30.08 -5.16
C PRO A 151 -3.22 -29.57 -3.73
N ASP A 152 -2.99 -28.27 -3.54
CA ASP A 152 -2.92 -27.63 -2.22
C ASP A 152 -4.32 -27.40 -1.62
N TYR A 153 -5.30 -27.10 -2.46
CA TYR A 153 -6.69 -26.80 -2.11
C TYR A 153 -7.67 -27.71 -2.85
N PRO A 154 -7.98 -28.92 -2.33
CA PRO A 154 -8.86 -29.86 -2.98
C PRO A 154 -10.23 -29.29 -3.32
N MET A 155 -10.72 -29.58 -4.53
CA MET A 155 -11.94 -29.01 -5.10
C MET A 155 -13.17 -29.18 -4.20
N ASP A 156 -13.34 -30.33 -3.56
CA ASP A 156 -14.47 -30.58 -2.66
C ASP A 156 -14.45 -29.67 -1.43
N THR A 157 -13.24 -29.40 -0.92
CA THR A 157 -13.05 -28.48 0.20
C THR A 157 -13.38 -27.04 -0.21
N LEU A 158 -12.91 -26.61 -1.38
CA LEU A 158 -13.22 -25.27 -1.92
C LEU A 158 -14.71 -25.08 -2.15
N LYS A 159 -15.39 -26.07 -2.75
CA LYS A 159 -16.85 -26.03 -2.96
C LYS A 159 -17.62 -25.94 -1.64
N LYS A 160 -17.25 -26.78 -0.67
CA LYS A 160 -17.88 -26.78 0.64
C LYS A 160 -17.73 -25.42 1.31
N TYR A 161 -16.50 -24.90 1.35
CA TYR A 161 -16.19 -23.62 1.99
C TYR A 161 -16.89 -22.44 1.32
N ALA A 162 -16.87 -22.39 -0.01
CA ALA A 162 -17.57 -21.36 -0.77
C ALA A 162 -19.07 -21.40 -0.50
N ARG A 163 -19.72 -22.56 -0.53
CA ARG A 163 -21.16 -22.71 -0.24
C ARG A 163 -21.50 -22.24 1.17
N GLU A 164 -20.69 -22.56 2.16
CA GLU A 164 -20.88 -22.08 3.54
C GLU A 164 -20.83 -20.54 3.63
N LEU A 165 -19.83 -19.92 2.98
CA LEU A 165 -19.69 -18.46 2.93
C LEU A 165 -20.88 -17.80 2.23
N PHE A 166 -21.28 -18.30 1.07
CA PHE A 166 -22.39 -17.76 0.31
C PHE A 166 -23.75 -17.98 1.00
N THR A 167 -23.92 -19.09 1.73
CA THR A 167 -25.09 -19.33 2.57
C THR A 167 -25.18 -18.31 3.71
N LYS A 168 -24.06 -18.01 4.35
CA LYS A 168 -23.97 -16.98 5.40
C LYS A 168 -24.21 -15.57 4.85
N ALA A 169 -23.69 -15.27 3.67
CA ALA A 169 -23.86 -13.98 3.03
C ALA A 169 -25.31 -13.72 2.56
N GLY A 170 -26.05 -14.78 2.28
CA GLY A 170 -27.42 -14.68 1.74
C GLY A 170 -27.41 -14.30 0.25
N LYS A 171 -28.43 -13.58 -0.19
CA LYS A 171 -28.50 -13.08 -1.57
C LYS A 171 -27.38 -12.11 -1.83
N ILE A 172 -26.62 -12.32 -2.89
CA ILE A 172 -25.58 -11.38 -3.31
C ILE A 172 -26.21 -10.15 -3.95
N ILE A 173 -25.84 -8.99 -3.42
CA ILE A 173 -26.36 -7.68 -3.84
C ILE A 173 -25.41 -7.06 -4.86
N GLU A 174 -24.08 -7.10 -4.60
CA GLU A 174 -23.10 -6.42 -5.42
C GLU A 174 -21.69 -7.05 -5.25
N VAL A 175 -20.91 -7.00 -6.31
CA VAL A 175 -19.47 -7.25 -6.25
C VAL A 175 -18.75 -5.92 -6.31
N LYS A 176 -18.09 -5.54 -5.22
CA LYS A 176 -17.42 -4.25 -5.10
C LYS A 176 -16.21 -4.14 -6.04
N ALA A 177 -15.75 -2.91 -6.25
CA ALA A 177 -14.54 -2.64 -7.03
C ALA A 177 -13.30 -3.33 -6.43
N MET A 178 -12.36 -3.71 -7.29
CA MET A 178 -11.05 -4.22 -6.87
C MET A 178 -10.29 -3.13 -6.09
N LYS A 179 -9.81 -3.49 -4.91
CA LYS A 179 -8.91 -2.67 -4.10
C LYS A 179 -7.48 -3.21 -4.26
N PRO A 180 -6.66 -2.63 -5.13
CA PRO A 180 -5.33 -3.16 -5.39
C PRO A 180 -4.36 -2.83 -4.26
N GLU A 181 -3.54 -3.79 -3.87
CA GLU A 181 -2.34 -3.57 -3.05
C GLU A 181 -1.15 -3.22 -3.93
N ASN A 182 -1.07 -3.87 -5.09
CA ASN A 182 -0.08 -3.62 -6.14
C ASN A 182 -0.65 -4.04 -7.49
N GLN A 183 0.17 -4.14 -8.53
CA GLN A 183 -0.28 -4.48 -9.89
C GLN A 183 -0.75 -5.94 -10.06
N LEU A 184 -0.41 -6.82 -9.10
CA LEU A 184 -0.68 -8.27 -9.17
C LEU A 184 -1.47 -8.80 -7.98
N ARG A 185 -1.68 -7.98 -6.93
CA ARG A 185 -2.38 -8.36 -5.70
C ARG A 185 -3.42 -7.32 -5.32
N GLY A 186 -4.51 -7.79 -4.77
CA GLY A 186 -5.57 -6.94 -4.28
C GLY A 186 -6.71 -7.76 -3.67
N SER A 187 -7.67 -7.08 -3.09
CA SER A 187 -8.89 -7.69 -2.55
C SER A 187 -10.13 -7.03 -3.12
N PHE A 188 -11.24 -7.73 -3.04
CA PHE A 188 -12.56 -7.16 -3.31
C PHE A 188 -13.62 -7.80 -2.39
N ILE A 189 -14.75 -7.16 -2.27
CA ILE A 189 -15.84 -7.61 -1.43
C ILE A 189 -17.01 -8.07 -2.31
N ILE A 190 -17.54 -9.25 -2.03
CA ILE A 190 -18.83 -9.71 -2.49
C ILE A 190 -19.84 -9.35 -1.39
N HIS A 191 -20.64 -8.32 -1.63
CA HIS A 191 -21.60 -7.82 -0.67
C HIS A 191 -22.89 -8.64 -0.70
N GLY A 192 -23.19 -9.30 0.40
CA GLY A 192 -24.41 -10.08 0.57
C GLY A 192 -25.43 -9.39 1.46
N GLU A 193 -26.65 -9.85 1.41
CA GLU A 193 -27.78 -9.32 2.20
C GLU A 193 -27.54 -9.42 3.71
N LYS A 194 -26.81 -10.46 4.16
CA LYS A 194 -26.59 -10.78 5.59
C LYS A 194 -25.14 -10.60 6.04
N ALA A 195 -24.19 -10.81 5.14
CA ALA A 195 -22.78 -10.67 5.43
C ALA A 195 -21.95 -10.42 4.16
N ASP A 196 -20.80 -9.84 4.33
CA ASP A 196 -19.82 -9.64 3.27
C ASP A 196 -18.84 -10.83 3.20
N ILE A 197 -18.39 -11.15 1.98
CA ILE A 197 -17.32 -12.10 1.71
C ILE A 197 -16.14 -11.31 1.17
N GLU A 198 -15.05 -11.26 1.90
CA GLU A 198 -13.81 -10.68 1.42
C GLU A 198 -13.02 -11.73 0.63
N VAL A 199 -12.60 -11.35 -0.57
CA VAL A 199 -11.79 -12.17 -1.47
C VAL A 199 -10.45 -11.48 -1.66
N TYR A 200 -9.39 -12.24 -1.40
CA TYR A 200 -8.01 -11.76 -1.47
C TYR A 200 -7.21 -12.55 -2.51
#